data_618b9dce03e1c4bb690fdff5d810932f
#
_entry.id   618b9dce03e1c4bb690fdff5d810932f
#
_cell.length_a   1.000
_cell.length_b   1.000
_cell.length_c   1.000
_cell.angle_alpha   90.00
_cell.angle_beta   90.00
_cell.angle_gamma   90.00
#
_symmetry.space_group_name_H-M   'P 1'
#
loop_
_entity.id
_entity.type
_entity.pdbx_description
1 polymer ?
#
loop_
_entity_poly.entity_id
_entity_poly.type
_entity_poly.pdbx_seq_one_letter_code
_entity_poly.pdbx_strand_id
1 'polypeptide(L)'
;MMVKQGDADGMVSGAIHSSADTIRPSLQILKTAPGTKLVSAFFIMNVPNCEYGHNGTFIFGDCGLNQDPTADEVSEIAISSAASYKQLIQDEPRVAMLSYSTYGSAKSALVDKMQEATKLAKEKAPELKLDGELQLDAAIAVSYTHLRA
;
A
#
# COMPACT_ATOMS: atom_id res chain seq x y z
N MET A 1 -2.58 25.64 -0.30
CA MET A 1 -3.77 26.49 -0.07
C MET A 1 -4.79 26.27 -1.17
N MET A 2 -4.43 26.37 -2.44
CA MET A 2 -5.38 26.23 -3.59
C MET A 2 -6.19 24.92 -3.53
N VAL A 3 -5.54 23.78 -3.27
CA VAL A 3 -6.26 22.49 -3.12
C VAL A 3 -7.30 22.54 -1.99
N LYS A 4 -6.97 23.20 -0.86
CA LYS A 4 -7.92 23.33 0.26
C LYS A 4 -9.09 24.27 -0.05
N GLN A 5 -8.89 25.25 -0.93
CA GLN A 5 -9.91 26.21 -1.36
C GLN A 5 -10.75 25.70 -2.53
N GLY A 6 -10.35 24.57 -3.12
CA GLY A 6 -11.03 24.00 -4.29
C GLY A 6 -10.63 24.62 -5.63
N ASP A 7 -9.57 25.43 -5.64
CA ASP A 7 -9.04 26.05 -6.86
C ASP A 7 -8.15 25.09 -7.67
N ALA A 8 -7.79 23.95 -7.09
CA ALA A 8 -7.00 22.89 -7.72
C ALA A 8 -7.36 21.52 -7.12
N ASP A 9 -7.34 20.47 -7.93
CA ASP A 9 -7.68 19.10 -7.53
C ASP A 9 -6.50 18.37 -6.89
N GLY A 10 -5.27 18.81 -7.12
CA GLY A 10 -4.07 18.18 -6.62
C GLY A 10 -2.84 19.06 -6.74
N MET A 11 -1.70 18.53 -6.29
CA MET A 11 -0.42 19.22 -6.32
C MET A 11 0.69 18.26 -6.74
N VAL A 12 1.54 18.70 -7.66
CA VAL A 12 2.81 18.05 -7.98
C VAL A 12 3.93 18.92 -7.42
N SER A 13 4.79 18.34 -6.61
CA SER A 13 5.87 19.05 -5.92
C SER A 13 7.09 18.15 -5.71
N GLY A 14 8.23 18.77 -5.36
CA GLY A 14 9.47 18.03 -5.10
C GLY A 14 10.69 18.80 -5.56
N ALA A 15 11.52 18.14 -6.36
CA ALA A 15 12.79 18.61 -6.91
C ALA A 15 13.90 18.70 -5.85
N ILE A 16 14.23 19.88 -5.34
CA ILE A 16 15.36 20.11 -4.44
C ILE A 16 15.06 19.84 -2.97
N HIS A 17 13.78 19.85 -2.59
CA HIS A 17 13.36 19.68 -1.21
C HIS A 17 13.24 18.20 -0.82
N SER A 18 13.46 17.91 0.47
CA SER A 18 13.23 16.57 1.01
C SER A 18 11.74 16.20 0.94
N SER A 19 11.45 14.88 0.89
CA SER A 19 10.06 14.40 0.93
C SER A 19 9.32 14.90 2.17
N ALA A 20 9.99 14.97 3.32
CA ALA A 20 9.43 15.48 4.55
C ALA A 20 9.00 16.96 4.45
N ASP A 21 9.84 17.79 3.84
CA ASP A 21 9.54 19.22 3.65
C ASP A 21 8.43 19.46 2.62
N THR A 22 8.33 18.57 1.63
CA THR A 22 7.26 18.61 0.64
C THR A 22 5.91 18.18 1.23
N ILE A 23 5.89 17.15 2.07
CA ILE A 23 4.66 16.59 2.65
C ILE A 23 4.15 17.40 3.85
N ARG A 24 5.04 17.95 4.67
CA ARG A 24 4.68 18.69 5.90
C ARG A 24 3.61 19.77 5.70
N PRO A 25 3.69 20.66 4.69
CA PRO A 25 2.64 21.65 4.44
C PRO A 25 1.29 21.03 4.13
N SER A 26 1.29 19.91 3.39
CA SER A 26 0.05 19.18 3.06
C SER A 26 -0.60 18.63 4.32
N LEU A 27 0.17 18.01 5.22
CA LEU A 27 -0.33 17.51 6.50
C LEU A 27 -0.86 18.63 7.41
N GLN A 28 -0.21 19.78 7.42
CA GLN A 28 -0.63 20.92 8.24
C GLN A 28 -1.90 21.59 7.72
N ILE A 29 -2.05 21.71 6.40
CA ILE A 29 -3.12 22.47 5.75
C ILE A 29 -4.32 21.59 5.39
N LEU A 30 -4.08 20.45 4.73
CA LEU A 30 -5.13 19.54 4.25
C LEU A 30 -5.56 18.56 5.35
N LYS A 31 -4.60 18.12 6.18
CA LYS A 31 -4.76 17.05 7.16
C LYS A 31 -5.02 15.70 6.47
N THR A 32 -5.29 14.67 7.27
CA THR A 32 -5.70 13.36 6.77
C THR A 32 -7.18 13.36 6.40
N ALA A 33 -7.56 12.48 5.48
CA ALA A 33 -8.97 12.23 5.19
C ALA A 33 -9.70 11.71 6.45
N PRO A 34 -11.01 11.97 6.60
CA PRO A 34 -11.78 11.42 7.71
C PRO A 34 -11.64 9.89 7.78
N GLY A 35 -11.35 9.38 8.99
CA GLY A 35 -11.14 7.94 9.22
C GLY A 35 -9.73 7.42 8.92
N THR A 36 -8.86 8.21 8.28
CA THR A 36 -7.47 7.81 8.00
C THR A 36 -6.58 8.08 9.20
N LYS A 37 -6.06 7.04 9.82
CA LYS A 37 -5.20 7.12 11.00
C LYS A 37 -3.76 7.44 10.64
N LEU A 38 -3.29 6.95 9.49
CA LEU A 38 -1.91 7.04 9.05
C LEU A 38 -1.82 7.55 7.62
N VAL A 39 -0.92 8.48 7.36
CA VAL A 39 -0.56 8.88 6.00
C VAL A 39 0.46 7.90 5.46
N SER A 40 0.17 7.31 4.32
CA SER A 40 1.07 6.41 3.60
C SER A 40 1.38 6.95 2.21
N ALA A 41 2.44 6.44 1.62
CA ALA A 41 2.82 6.70 0.25
C ALA A 41 2.83 5.41 -0.56
N PHE A 42 2.66 5.53 -1.86
CA PHE A 42 2.77 4.39 -2.77
C PHE A 42 3.36 4.83 -4.12
N PHE A 43 3.97 3.88 -4.82
CA PHE A 43 4.31 4.03 -6.23
C PHE A 43 3.25 3.38 -7.11
N ILE A 44 2.88 4.04 -8.19
CA ILE A 44 2.21 3.40 -9.31
C ILE A 44 3.32 2.90 -10.25
N MET A 45 3.43 1.57 -10.35
CA MET A 45 4.41 0.90 -11.20
C MET A 45 3.70 0.40 -12.45
N ASN A 46 4.23 0.77 -13.61
CA ASN A 46 3.74 0.27 -14.88
C ASN A 46 4.85 -0.52 -15.58
N VAL A 47 4.62 -1.82 -15.76
CA VAL A 47 5.56 -2.74 -16.40
C VAL A 47 5.04 -3.08 -17.80
N PRO A 48 5.71 -2.60 -18.86
CA PRO A 48 5.26 -2.87 -20.24
C PRO A 48 5.26 -4.37 -20.56
N ASN A 49 4.28 -4.81 -21.33
CA ASN A 49 4.12 -6.20 -21.78
C ASN A 49 4.05 -7.22 -20.63
N CYS A 50 3.51 -6.84 -19.49
CA CYS A 50 3.32 -7.70 -18.34
C CYS A 50 1.82 -8.08 -18.23
N GLU A 51 1.56 -9.37 -18.08
CA GLU A 51 0.21 -9.91 -17.93
C GLU A 51 -0.30 -9.85 -16.46
N TYR A 52 0.59 -9.61 -15.49
CA TYR A 52 0.23 -9.52 -14.08
C TYR A 52 -0.31 -8.13 -13.72
N GLY A 53 -1.04 -8.05 -12.62
CA GLY A 53 -1.73 -6.83 -12.21
C GLY A 53 -2.80 -6.42 -13.22
N HIS A 54 -3.12 -5.14 -13.28
CA HIS A 54 -4.00 -4.61 -14.33
C HIS A 54 -3.17 -4.20 -15.56
N ASN A 55 -2.95 -5.15 -16.48
CA ASN A 55 -2.11 -4.93 -17.67
C ASN A 55 -0.70 -4.39 -17.33
N GLY A 56 -0.06 -4.96 -16.30
CA GLY A 56 1.25 -4.53 -15.84
C GLY A 56 1.24 -3.36 -14.85
N THR A 57 0.08 -2.87 -14.43
CA THR A 57 -0.02 -1.79 -13.46
C THR A 57 -0.18 -2.33 -12.05
N PHE A 58 0.67 -1.84 -11.14
CA PHE A 58 0.67 -2.21 -9.72
C PHE A 58 0.74 -0.97 -8.84
N ILE A 59 0.28 -1.11 -7.60
CA ILE A 59 0.58 -0.17 -6.52
C ILE A 59 1.52 -0.84 -5.52
N PHE A 60 2.63 -0.19 -5.22
CA PHE A 60 3.61 -0.59 -4.21
C PHE A 60 3.55 0.39 -3.03
N GLY A 61 3.00 -0.01 -1.95
CA GLY A 61 3.03 0.67 -0.65
C GLY A 61 3.81 -0.21 0.36
N ASP A 62 4.49 0.30 1.34
CA ASP A 62 4.89 1.67 1.61
C ASP A 62 6.24 1.96 0.92
N CYS A 63 6.41 3.18 0.42
CA CYS A 63 7.56 3.56 -0.40
C CYS A 63 8.47 4.55 0.33
N GLY A 64 8.72 4.32 1.63
CA GLY A 64 9.71 5.08 2.39
C GLY A 64 9.19 6.33 3.09
N LEU A 65 7.87 6.48 3.27
CA LEU A 65 7.31 7.52 4.13
C LEU A 65 7.35 7.10 5.61
N ASN A 66 6.98 5.86 5.90
CA ASN A 66 7.01 5.29 7.25
C ASN A 66 8.25 4.40 7.38
N GLN A 67 9.22 4.81 8.22
CA GLN A 67 10.53 4.14 8.30
C GLN A 67 10.45 2.74 8.92
N ASP A 68 9.70 2.60 10.02
CA ASP A 68 9.51 1.32 10.70
C ASP A 68 8.07 1.22 11.24
N PRO A 69 7.09 1.00 10.35
CA PRO A 69 5.70 0.93 10.75
C PRO A 69 5.46 -0.32 11.61
N THR A 70 4.60 -0.18 12.61
CA THR A 70 4.08 -1.29 13.42
C THR A 70 3.18 -2.20 12.58
N ALA A 71 2.86 -3.39 13.09
CA ALA A 71 1.95 -4.31 12.41
C ALA A 71 0.56 -3.67 12.14
N ASP A 72 0.04 -2.89 13.09
CA ASP A 72 -1.21 -2.15 12.92
C ASP A 72 -1.12 -1.12 11.80
N GLU A 73 -0.04 -0.34 11.76
CA GLU A 73 0.21 0.66 10.72
C GLU A 73 0.38 0.01 9.34
N VAL A 74 1.09 -1.12 9.24
CA VAL A 74 1.22 -1.86 7.98
C VAL A 74 -0.15 -2.35 7.49
N SER A 75 -1.02 -2.79 8.39
CA SER A 75 -2.40 -3.17 8.03
C SER A 75 -3.21 -2.00 7.48
N GLU A 76 -3.07 -0.81 8.06
CA GLU A 76 -3.72 0.42 7.56
C GLU A 76 -3.16 0.86 6.20
N ILE A 77 -1.83 0.74 6.00
CA ILE A 77 -1.18 1.00 4.71
C ILE A 77 -1.73 0.07 3.61
N ALA A 78 -1.89 -1.21 3.91
CA ALA A 78 -2.43 -2.18 2.97
C ALA A 78 -3.87 -1.83 2.56
N ILE A 79 -4.74 -1.51 3.51
CA ILE A 79 -6.14 -1.15 3.27
C ILE A 79 -6.24 0.16 2.48
N SER A 80 -5.47 1.19 2.87
CA SER A 80 -5.49 2.48 2.16
C SER A 80 -4.91 2.38 0.75
N SER A 81 -3.88 1.55 0.54
CA SER A 81 -3.32 1.28 -0.79
C SER A 81 -4.32 0.54 -1.69
N ALA A 82 -5.07 -0.40 -1.14
CA ALA A 82 -6.15 -1.09 -1.87
C ALA A 82 -7.26 -0.12 -2.29
N ALA A 83 -7.66 0.78 -1.41
CA ALA A 83 -8.66 1.82 -1.73
C ALA A 83 -8.14 2.75 -2.84
N SER A 84 -6.88 3.15 -2.77
CA SER A 84 -6.23 3.97 -3.81
C SER A 84 -6.13 3.23 -5.15
N TYR A 85 -5.80 1.93 -5.13
CA TYR A 85 -5.80 1.10 -6.34
C TYR A 85 -7.18 1.08 -7.00
N LYS A 86 -8.23 0.79 -6.23
CA LYS A 86 -9.60 0.77 -6.73
C LYS A 86 -10.03 2.11 -7.34
N GLN A 87 -9.64 3.22 -6.71
CA GLN A 87 -9.98 4.56 -7.18
C GLN A 87 -9.22 4.95 -8.46
N LEU A 88 -7.90 4.67 -8.52
CA LEU A 88 -7.03 5.15 -9.59
C LEU A 88 -7.01 4.20 -10.80
N ILE A 89 -6.97 2.90 -10.55
CA ILE A 89 -6.88 1.88 -11.59
C ILE A 89 -8.25 1.38 -12.04
N GLN A 90 -9.29 1.58 -11.19
CA GLN A 90 -10.68 1.17 -11.46
C GLN A 90 -10.84 -0.34 -11.65
N ASP A 91 -10.03 -1.11 -10.93
CA ASP A 91 -10.08 -2.57 -10.90
C ASP A 91 -10.14 -3.08 -9.45
N GLU A 92 -10.53 -4.33 -9.26
CA GLU A 92 -10.65 -4.94 -7.93
C GLU A 92 -9.26 -5.21 -7.33
N PRO A 93 -8.94 -4.63 -6.17
CA PRO A 93 -7.62 -4.75 -5.58
C PRO A 93 -7.38 -6.18 -5.06
N ARG A 94 -6.17 -6.67 -5.28
CA ARG A 94 -5.62 -7.89 -4.69
C ARG A 94 -4.32 -7.52 -4.01
N VAL A 95 -4.23 -7.75 -2.71
CA VAL A 95 -3.13 -7.28 -1.89
C VAL A 95 -2.26 -8.45 -1.46
N ALA A 96 -0.96 -8.35 -1.74
CA ALA A 96 0.05 -9.25 -1.20
C ALA A 96 0.86 -8.54 -0.13
N MET A 97 0.88 -9.08 1.09
CA MET A 97 1.72 -8.61 2.18
C MET A 97 3.11 -9.21 2.02
N LEU A 98 4.05 -8.40 1.51
CA LEU A 98 5.36 -8.88 1.10
C LEU A 98 6.33 -9.03 2.27
N SER A 99 7.08 -10.12 2.23
CA SER A 99 8.17 -10.45 3.16
C SER A 99 9.25 -11.24 2.42
N TYR A 100 10.40 -11.42 3.04
CA TYR A 100 11.38 -12.42 2.57
C TYR A 100 10.99 -13.86 2.97
N SER A 101 9.91 -14.04 3.72
CA SER A 101 9.32 -15.31 4.11
C SER A 101 8.01 -15.55 3.36
N THR A 102 7.71 -16.81 3.10
CA THR A 102 6.41 -17.26 2.58
C THR A 102 5.85 -18.28 3.58
N TYR A 103 4.71 -17.95 4.19
CA TYR A 103 3.99 -18.80 5.15
C TYR A 103 4.87 -19.44 6.22
N GLY A 104 5.72 -18.64 6.90
CA GLY A 104 6.57 -19.08 7.99
C GLY A 104 7.83 -19.84 7.55
N SER A 105 8.25 -19.73 6.29
CA SER A 105 9.50 -20.33 5.79
C SER A 105 10.74 -19.78 6.48
N ALA A 106 10.67 -18.57 7.03
CA ALA A 106 11.69 -17.98 7.88
C ALA A 106 11.09 -17.52 9.22
N LYS A 107 11.93 -17.30 10.22
CA LYS A 107 11.54 -16.84 11.56
C LYS A 107 12.34 -15.63 11.96
N SER A 108 11.69 -14.54 12.23
CA SER A 108 12.26 -13.31 12.79
C SER A 108 11.15 -12.36 13.22
N ALA A 109 11.49 -11.36 14.05
CA ALA A 109 10.56 -10.32 14.44
C ALA A 109 9.93 -9.56 13.26
N LEU A 110 10.64 -9.46 12.12
CA LEU A 110 10.10 -8.83 10.91
C LEU A 110 9.04 -9.72 10.23
N VAL A 111 9.23 -11.04 10.23
CA VAL A 111 8.25 -12.00 9.72
C VAL A 111 7.01 -12.00 10.62
N ASP A 112 7.22 -12.07 11.94
CA ASP A 112 6.12 -12.04 12.93
C ASP A 112 5.29 -10.76 12.78
N LYS A 113 5.96 -9.61 12.56
CA LYS A 113 5.29 -8.33 12.26
C LYS A 113 4.41 -8.41 11.00
N MET A 114 4.89 -9.01 9.93
CA MET A 114 4.13 -9.13 8.68
C MET A 114 2.97 -10.12 8.79
N GLN A 115 3.13 -11.20 9.55
CA GLN A 115 2.05 -12.15 9.86
C GLN A 115 0.95 -11.47 10.67
N GLU A 116 1.32 -10.74 11.72
CA GLU A 116 0.37 -9.98 12.54
C GLU A 116 -0.34 -8.89 11.71
N ALA A 117 0.41 -8.14 10.88
CA ALA A 117 -0.17 -7.13 9.99
C ALA A 117 -1.19 -7.75 9.02
N THR A 118 -0.87 -8.91 8.45
CA THR A 118 -1.78 -9.64 7.56
C THR A 118 -3.06 -10.06 8.27
N LYS A 119 -2.95 -10.57 9.49
CA LYS A 119 -4.09 -10.94 10.32
C LYS A 119 -4.96 -9.74 10.62
N LEU A 120 -4.36 -8.64 11.11
CA LEU A 120 -5.07 -7.39 11.41
C LEU A 120 -5.77 -6.80 10.17
N ALA A 121 -5.13 -6.84 9.01
CA ALA A 121 -5.73 -6.37 7.76
C ALA A 121 -6.95 -7.20 7.36
N LYS A 122 -6.88 -8.54 7.49
CA LYS A 122 -8.02 -9.43 7.24
C LYS A 122 -9.18 -9.22 8.22
N GLU A 123 -8.88 -8.91 9.48
CA GLU A 123 -9.90 -8.59 10.50
C GLU A 123 -10.58 -7.24 10.23
N LYS A 124 -9.82 -6.21 9.83
CA LYS A 124 -10.34 -4.86 9.56
C LYS A 124 -11.08 -4.75 8.23
N ALA A 125 -10.69 -5.51 7.22
CA ALA A 125 -11.25 -5.48 5.87
C ALA A 125 -11.47 -6.91 5.34
N PRO A 126 -12.44 -7.66 5.88
CA PRO A 126 -12.66 -9.06 5.53
C PRO A 126 -13.08 -9.28 4.08
N GLU A 127 -13.61 -8.25 3.42
CA GLU A 127 -13.97 -8.28 2.00
C GLU A 127 -12.78 -8.09 1.07
N LEU A 128 -11.64 -7.62 1.58
CA LEU A 128 -10.46 -7.36 0.78
C LEU A 128 -9.74 -8.67 0.45
N LYS A 129 -9.50 -8.91 -0.81
CA LYS A 129 -8.66 -10.03 -1.27
C LYS A 129 -7.21 -9.76 -0.89
N LEU A 130 -6.83 -10.22 0.29
CA LEU A 130 -5.52 -9.98 0.90
C LEU A 130 -4.91 -11.28 1.38
N ASP A 131 -3.62 -11.49 1.08
CA ASP A 131 -2.87 -12.64 1.55
C ASP A 131 -1.42 -12.30 1.89
N GLY A 132 -0.78 -13.13 2.70
CA GLY A 132 0.60 -12.98 3.19
C GLY A 132 0.84 -13.74 4.51
N GLU A 133 2.08 -13.72 4.99
CA GLU A 133 3.23 -13.08 4.34
C GLU A 133 3.72 -13.92 3.16
N LEU A 134 4.12 -13.24 2.07
CA LEU A 134 4.57 -13.86 0.82
C LEU A 134 5.86 -13.21 0.31
N GLN A 135 6.74 -14.01 -0.28
CA GLN A 135 7.78 -13.46 -1.15
C GLN A 135 7.16 -12.95 -2.45
N LEU A 136 7.81 -12.02 -3.14
CA LEU A 136 7.27 -11.40 -4.34
C LEU A 136 7.02 -12.42 -5.47
N ASP A 137 7.93 -13.36 -5.67
CA ASP A 137 7.78 -14.44 -6.66
C ASP A 137 6.59 -15.33 -6.34
N ALA A 138 6.40 -15.70 -5.09
CA ALA A 138 5.23 -16.45 -4.62
C ALA A 138 3.93 -15.63 -4.76
N ALA A 139 3.97 -14.33 -4.46
CA ALA A 139 2.82 -13.44 -4.61
C ALA A 139 2.37 -13.33 -6.06
N ILE A 140 3.30 -13.27 -7.02
CA ILE A 140 2.98 -13.16 -8.44
C ILE A 140 2.57 -14.52 -9.02
N ALA A 141 3.34 -15.59 -8.73
CA ALA A 141 3.12 -16.91 -9.33
C ALA A 141 1.99 -17.71 -8.66
N VAL A 142 1.88 -17.65 -7.32
CA VAL A 142 0.92 -18.47 -6.55
C VAL A 142 -0.36 -17.71 -6.22
N SER A 143 -0.31 -16.42 -5.98
CA SER A 143 -1.52 -15.63 -5.73
C SER A 143 -2.41 -15.53 -6.97
N TYR A 144 -1.84 -15.73 -8.14
CA TYR A 144 -2.62 -15.87 -9.37
C TYR A 144 -3.56 -17.09 -9.31
N THR A 145 -3.24 -18.11 -8.51
CA THR A 145 -4.09 -19.29 -8.30
C THR A 145 -5.00 -19.17 -7.06
N HIS A 146 -4.53 -18.60 -5.95
CA HIS A 146 -5.30 -18.52 -4.70
C HIS A 146 -6.15 -17.25 -4.56
N LEU A 147 -5.71 -16.12 -5.10
CA LEU A 147 -6.52 -14.89 -5.14
C LEU A 147 -7.56 -14.88 -6.27
N ARG A 148 -7.61 -15.92 -7.12
CA ARG A 148 -8.68 -16.12 -8.12
C ARG A 148 -9.90 -16.85 -7.58
N ALA A 149 -9.79 -17.53 -6.47
CA ALA A 149 -10.90 -18.18 -5.80
C ALA A 149 -11.58 -17.23 -4.82
#